data_606488bc6a75ddc7fe5b0d61e898716e
#
_entry.id   606488bc6a75ddc7fe5b0d61e898716e
#
_cell.length_a   1.000
_cell.length_b   1.000
_cell.length_c   1.000
_cell.angle_alpha   90.00
_cell.angle_beta   90.00
_cell.angle_gamma   90.00
#
_symmetry.space_group_name_H-M   'P 1'
#
loop_
_entity.id
_entity.type
_entity.pdbx_description
1 polymer ?
#
loop_
_entity_poly.entity_id
_entity_poly.type
_entity_poly.pdbx_seq_one_letter_code
_entity_poly.pdbx_strand_id
1 'polypeptide(L)'
;FIMGAPNTTVDIPAMWELAEKTKMPIAGKDFKTGQTLVKSGFAPIIGTRCLGLHGWFSTNILGNRDGLVLDEPANFHTKEVSKLSTLETILKPEIQPDLYGHGNDEDTQYYHKVRINYYPPRNDNKEGWDNIDIFGWMGYPMQIKINFLCRDSILAAPLCLDLCLLSD
;
A
#
# COMPACT_ATOMS: atom_id res chain seq x y z
N PHE A 1 -20.81 12.56 -7.71
CA PHE A 1 -19.82 11.71 -7.08
C PHE A 1 -18.44 11.91 -7.73
N ILE A 2 -17.49 12.33 -6.94
CA ILE A 2 -16.11 12.52 -7.39
C ILE A 2 -15.26 11.38 -6.83
N MET A 3 -14.68 10.59 -7.70
CA MET A 3 -13.77 9.54 -7.32
C MET A 3 -12.32 9.91 -7.69
N GLY A 4 -11.51 10.08 -6.69
CA GLY A 4 -10.09 10.38 -6.86
C GLY A 4 -9.25 9.12 -6.98
N ALA A 5 -9.32 8.41 -8.09
CA ALA A 5 -8.50 7.21 -8.31
C ALA A 5 -6.98 7.46 -8.26
N PRO A 6 -6.43 8.59 -8.74
CA PRO A 6 -5.08 8.97 -8.37
C PRO A 6 -5.00 9.37 -6.89
N ASN A 7 -3.97 8.92 -6.21
CA ASN A 7 -3.80 9.07 -4.76
C ASN A 7 -3.89 10.48 -4.20
N THR A 8 -3.73 11.49 -5.05
CA THR A 8 -3.58 12.88 -4.65
C THR A 8 -4.87 13.69 -4.72
N THR A 9 -5.92 13.20 -5.39
CA THR A 9 -7.12 14.00 -5.62
C THR A 9 -7.81 14.44 -4.32
N VAL A 10 -7.91 13.54 -3.35
CA VAL A 10 -8.52 13.85 -2.04
C VAL A 10 -7.57 14.57 -1.07
N ASP A 11 -6.30 14.70 -1.42
CA ASP A 11 -5.32 15.43 -0.63
C ASP A 11 -5.24 16.92 -1.07
N ILE A 12 -5.98 17.31 -2.11
CA ILE A 12 -6.05 18.68 -2.62
C ILE A 12 -7.17 19.43 -1.89
N PRO A 13 -6.87 20.46 -1.07
CA PRO A 13 -7.90 21.21 -0.31
C PRO A 13 -9.02 21.77 -1.19
N ALA A 14 -8.69 22.29 -2.36
CA ALA A 14 -9.67 22.83 -3.30
C ALA A 14 -10.73 21.80 -3.76
N MET A 15 -10.38 20.50 -3.76
CA MET A 15 -11.35 19.43 -4.09
C MET A 15 -12.38 19.25 -2.98
N TRP A 16 -11.98 19.42 -1.73
CA TRP A 16 -12.88 19.38 -0.58
C TRP A 16 -13.81 20.61 -0.58
N GLU A 17 -13.26 21.80 -0.79
CA GLU A 17 -14.03 23.02 -0.91
C GLU A 17 -15.07 22.92 -2.04
N LEU A 18 -14.66 22.36 -3.18
CA LEU A 18 -15.58 22.14 -4.31
C LEU A 18 -16.70 21.16 -3.95
N ALA A 19 -16.35 20.03 -3.33
CA ALA A 19 -17.31 19.01 -2.90
C ALA A 19 -18.32 19.59 -1.90
N GLU A 20 -17.85 20.34 -0.92
CA GLU A 20 -18.69 21.00 0.08
C GLU A 20 -19.61 22.04 -0.56
N LYS A 21 -19.08 22.89 -1.43
CA LYS A 21 -19.82 23.93 -2.15
C LYS A 21 -20.90 23.37 -3.07
N THR A 22 -20.61 22.27 -3.74
CA THR A 22 -21.53 21.63 -4.69
C THR A 22 -22.42 20.58 -4.03
N LYS A 23 -22.23 20.28 -2.75
CA LYS A 23 -22.87 19.16 -2.04
C LYS A 23 -22.66 17.80 -2.73
N MET A 24 -21.54 17.65 -3.39
CA MET A 24 -21.21 16.44 -4.13
C MET A 24 -20.34 15.52 -3.29
N PRO A 25 -20.70 14.23 -3.12
CA PRO A 25 -19.85 13.28 -2.42
C PRO A 25 -18.48 13.18 -3.07
N ILE A 26 -17.45 13.12 -2.25
CA ILE A 26 -16.08 12.90 -2.67
C ILE A 26 -15.52 11.67 -1.97
N ALA A 27 -14.93 10.76 -2.72
CA ALA A 27 -14.17 9.64 -2.20
C ALA A 27 -12.89 9.47 -3.01
N GLY A 28 -11.88 8.92 -2.41
CA GLY A 28 -10.65 8.78 -3.14
C GLY A 28 -9.57 8.00 -2.42
N LYS A 29 -8.37 8.22 -2.86
CA LYS A 29 -7.19 7.37 -2.80
C LYS A 29 -7.34 6.09 -3.61
N ASP A 30 -6.21 5.53 -3.98
CA ASP A 30 -6.13 4.30 -4.74
C ASP A 30 -6.77 3.14 -3.96
N PHE A 31 -7.67 2.41 -4.57
CA PHE A 31 -8.31 1.27 -3.93
C PHE A 31 -7.31 0.15 -3.70
N LYS A 32 -7.17 -0.24 -2.45
CA LYS A 32 -6.16 -1.19 -1.98
C LYS A 32 -6.72 -2.61 -1.97
N THR A 33 -6.73 -3.25 -3.12
CA THR A 33 -7.39 -4.55 -3.33
C THR A 33 -6.44 -5.72 -3.48
N GLY A 34 -5.16 -5.47 -3.71
CA GLY A 34 -4.15 -6.50 -3.91
C GLY A 34 -3.19 -6.62 -2.73
N GLN A 35 -1.89 -6.55 -3.02
CA GLN A 35 -0.82 -6.69 -2.03
C GLN A 35 -0.92 -5.68 -0.86
N THR A 36 -1.45 -4.49 -1.11
CA THR A 36 -1.66 -3.50 -0.05
C THR A 36 -2.71 -3.96 0.96
N LEU A 37 -3.70 -4.77 0.55
CA LEU A 37 -4.65 -5.40 1.47
C LEU A 37 -3.93 -6.36 2.41
N VAL A 38 -2.96 -7.14 1.91
CA VAL A 38 -2.10 -7.99 2.74
C VAL A 38 -1.36 -7.15 3.79
N LYS A 39 -0.77 -6.03 3.39
CA LYS A 39 -0.08 -5.12 4.32
C LYS A 39 -1.01 -4.59 5.40
N SER A 40 -2.16 -4.07 5.03
CA SER A 40 -3.13 -3.51 5.97
C SER A 40 -3.75 -4.56 6.91
N GLY A 41 -3.80 -5.82 6.50
CA GLY A 41 -4.22 -6.93 7.35
C GLY A 41 -3.12 -7.41 8.31
N PHE A 42 -1.88 -7.53 7.81
CA PHE A 42 -0.77 -8.08 8.58
C PHE A 42 -0.11 -7.09 9.53
N ALA A 43 -0.01 -5.82 9.15
CA ALA A 43 0.66 -4.82 9.98
C ALA A 43 -0.02 -4.63 11.36
N PRO A 44 -1.36 -4.59 11.49
CA PRO A 44 -2.00 -4.57 12.79
C PRO A 44 -1.70 -5.81 13.65
N ILE A 45 -1.54 -6.98 13.03
CA ILE A 45 -1.19 -8.21 13.74
C ILE A 45 0.22 -8.10 14.33
N ILE A 46 1.17 -7.58 13.58
CA ILE A 46 2.53 -7.32 14.05
C ILE A 46 2.49 -6.40 15.27
N GLY A 47 1.75 -5.28 15.18
CA GLY A 47 1.61 -4.32 16.26
C GLY A 47 0.96 -4.90 17.52
N THR A 48 -0.18 -5.60 17.38
CA THR A 48 -0.91 -6.18 18.51
C THR A 48 -0.17 -7.31 19.21
N ARG A 49 0.73 -7.98 18.50
CA ARG A 49 1.59 -9.03 19.06
C ARG A 49 2.90 -8.50 19.63
N CYS A 50 3.11 -7.19 19.60
CA CYS A 50 4.37 -6.56 20.00
C CYS A 50 5.59 -7.17 19.30
N LEU A 51 5.45 -7.48 18.01
CA LEU A 51 6.55 -7.94 17.17
C LEU A 51 7.24 -6.73 16.56
N GLY A 52 8.56 -6.77 16.51
CA GLY A 52 9.33 -5.75 15.81
C GLY A 52 9.44 -6.04 14.31
N LEU A 53 9.71 -5.02 13.53
CA LEU A 53 9.90 -5.10 12.09
C LEU A 53 11.28 -4.56 11.72
N HIS A 54 12.11 -5.39 11.10
CA HIS A 54 13.37 -4.98 10.50
C HIS A 54 13.18 -4.49 9.08
N GLY A 55 12.35 -5.21 8.31
CA GLY A 55 12.11 -4.84 6.92
C GLY A 55 10.92 -5.53 6.29
N TRP A 56 10.36 -4.83 5.30
CA TRP A 56 9.30 -5.34 4.43
C TRP A 56 9.64 -5.05 2.98
N PHE A 57 10.03 -6.07 2.25
CA PHE A 57 10.30 -5.96 0.84
C PHE A 57 9.13 -6.53 0.04
N SER A 58 8.57 -5.71 -0.85
CA SER A 58 7.48 -6.11 -1.74
C SER A 58 7.92 -6.00 -3.19
N THR A 59 7.70 -7.03 -3.97
CA THR A 59 7.83 -6.94 -5.42
C THR A 59 6.54 -7.38 -6.09
N ASN A 60 6.20 -6.71 -7.19
CA ASN A 60 5.00 -6.99 -7.97
C ASN A 60 5.42 -7.27 -9.41
N ILE A 61 4.76 -8.24 -10.01
CA ILE A 61 4.91 -8.59 -11.42
C ILE A 61 3.55 -8.40 -12.09
N LEU A 62 3.48 -7.52 -13.09
CA LEU A 62 2.27 -7.19 -13.84
C LEU A 62 2.55 -7.29 -15.33
N GLY A 63 1.54 -7.71 -16.09
CA GLY A 63 1.64 -7.79 -17.54
C GLY A 63 0.73 -6.82 -18.31
N ASN A 64 -0.05 -6.03 -17.60
CA ASN A 64 -0.97 -5.05 -18.19
C ASN A 64 -0.28 -3.71 -18.48
N ARG A 65 -1.03 -2.78 -19.07
CA ARG A 65 -0.51 -1.45 -19.43
C ARG A 65 -0.09 -0.62 -18.22
N ASP A 66 -0.75 -0.78 -17.08
CA ASP A 66 -0.35 -0.12 -15.83
C ASP A 66 1.06 -0.59 -15.42
N GLY A 67 1.31 -1.90 -15.52
CA GLY A 67 2.64 -2.46 -15.29
C GLY A 67 3.71 -1.86 -16.20
N LEU A 68 3.41 -1.74 -17.49
CA LEU A 68 4.33 -1.14 -18.47
C LEU A 68 4.68 0.32 -18.11
N VAL A 69 3.69 1.11 -17.73
CA VAL A 69 3.91 2.51 -17.36
C VAL A 69 4.69 2.64 -16.05
N LEU A 70 4.42 1.76 -15.09
CA LEU A 70 5.05 1.80 -13.77
C LEU A 70 6.45 1.15 -13.73
N ASP A 71 6.84 0.44 -14.76
CA ASP A 71 8.21 -0.08 -14.92
C ASP A 71 9.22 1.06 -15.15
N GLU A 72 8.75 2.20 -15.65
CA GLU A 72 9.52 3.42 -15.79
C GLU A 72 9.70 4.11 -14.43
N PRO A 73 10.93 4.31 -13.92
CA PRO A 73 11.17 4.85 -12.59
C PRO A 73 10.50 6.20 -12.32
N ALA A 74 10.44 7.08 -13.33
CA ALA A 74 9.83 8.40 -13.21
C ALA A 74 8.32 8.33 -12.91
N ASN A 75 7.63 7.31 -13.45
CA ASN A 75 6.20 7.10 -13.25
C ASN A 75 5.90 6.33 -11.95
N PHE A 76 6.86 5.56 -11.48
CA PHE A 76 6.68 4.71 -10.31
C PHE A 76 6.62 5.48 -8.99
N HIS A 77 7.29 6.61 -8.88
CA HIS A 77 7.48 7.33 -7.61
C HIS A 77 6.17 7.59 -6.85
N THR A 78 5.13 8.09 -7.51
CA THR A 78 3.83 8.36 -6.86
C THR A 78 3.17 7.08 -6.29
N LYS A 79 3.29 5.97 -7.02
CA LYS A 79 2.79 4.66 -6.55
C LYS A 79 3.65 4.11 -5.40
N GLU A 80 4.96 4.34 -5.45
CA GLU A 80 5.88 3.94 -4.38
C GLU A 80 5.50 4.61 -3.07
N VAL A 81 5.39 5.93 -3.04
CA VAL A 81 4.97 6.70 -1.87
C VAL A 81 3.65 6.20 -1.30
N SER A 82 2.65 5.97 -2.15
CA SER A 82 1.35 5.44 -1.73
C SER A 82 1.44 4.04 -1.10
N LYS A 83 2.33 3.20 -1.60
CA LYS A 83 2.51 1.84 -1.06
C LYS A 83 3.36 1.82 0.22
N LEU A 84 4.30 2.74 0.36
CA LEU A 84 5.11 2.90 1.55
C LEU A 84 4.25 3.41 2.71
N SER A 85 3.47 4.45 2.49
CA SER A 85 2.62 5.08 3.52
C SER A 85 1.61 4.12 4.19
N THR A 86 1.31 2.99 3.57
CA THR A 86 0.40 2.00 4.16
C THR A 86 0.91 1.42 5.48
N LEU A 87 2.20 1.13 5.59
CA LEU A 87 2.79 0.64 6.84
C LEU A 87 3.00 1.76 7.83
N GLU A 88 3.44 2.92 7.38
CA GLU A 88 3.72 4.10 8.20
C GLU A 88 2.48 4.60 8.97
N THR A 89 1.29 4.39 8.44
CA THR A 89 0.05 4.72 9.14
C THR A 89 -0.33 3.75 10.25
N ILE A 90 0.24 2.54 10.24
CA ILE A 90 -0.11 1.46 11.16
C ILE A 90 1.01 1.21 12.17
N LEU A 91 2.23 1.05 11.68
CA LEU A 91 3.43 0.80 12.49
C LEU A 91 4.19 2.12 12.67
N LYS A 92 4.10 2.68 13.85
CA LYS A 92 4.59 4.04 14.16
C LYS A 92 5.85 4.00 14.98
N PRO A 93 7.03 4.26 14.37
CA PRO A 93 8.30 4.32 15.10
C PRO A 93 8.31 5.36 16.23
N GLU A 94 7.61 6.47 16.07
CA GLU A 94 7.48 7.51 17.07
C GLU A 94 6.75 7.06 18.35
N ILE A 95 5.92 6.02 18.24
CA ILE A 95 5.19 5.44 19.38
C ILE A 95 5.94 4.24 19.95
N GLN A 96 6.55 3.43 19.10
CA GLN A 96 7.25 2.20 19.47
C GLN A 96 8.62 2.11 18.80
N PRO A 97 9.57 2.98 19.18
CA PRO A 97 10.88 3.05 18.53
C PRO A 97 11.68 1.75 18.63
N ASP A 98 11.57 1.03 19.74
CA ASP A 98 12.28 -0.23 19.95
C ASP A 98 11.82 -1.35 19.00
N LEU A 99 10.60 -1.26 18.48
CA LEU A 99 10.04 -2.26 17.58
C LEU A 99 10.15 -1.87 16.11
N TYR A 100 10.10 -0.58 15.80
CA TYR A 100 10.01 -0.09 14.42
C TYR A 100 11.09 0.92 14.05
N GLY A 101 11.97 1.28 14.97
CA GLY A 101 13.00 2.30 14.82
C GLY A 101 14.38 1.79 14.38
N HIS A 102 14.51 0.62 13.80
CA HIS A 102 15.82 -0.03 13.53
C HIS A 102 16.40 0.25 12.12
N GLY A 103 16.15 1.42 11.56
CA GLY A 103 16.85 1.88 10.36
C GLY A 103 18.28 2.34 10.66
N ASN A 104 19.21 2.12 9.74
CA ASN A 104 20.63 2.49 9.91
C ASN A 104 20.90 3.97 9.59
N ASP A 105 19.88 4.77 9.30
CA ASP A 105 19.99 6.19 8.98
C ASP A 105 19.16 7.05 9.91
N GLU A 106 19.41 8.34 9.90
CA GLU A 106 18.79 9.37 10.74
C GLU A 106 17.24 9.40 10.69
N ASP A 107 16.64 8.69 9.74
CA ASP A 107 15.21 8.44 9.59
C ASP A 107 14.82 7.05 10.14
N THR A 108 15.20 6.76 11.32
CA THR A 108 14.83 5.71 12.27
C THR A 108 13.61 4.83 11.95
N GLN A 109 13.53 4.26 10.78
CA GLN A 109 12.40 3.39 10.42
C GLN A 109 12.89 2.03 9.94
N TYR A 110 12.03 1.01 10.07
CA TYR A 110 12.25 -0.27 9.41
C TYR A 110 12.47 -0.10 7.90
N TYR A 111 13.28 -0.95 7.30
CA TYR A 111 13.51 -0.89 5.87
C TYR A 111 12.24 -1.29 5.10
N HIS A 112 11.65 -0.38 4.36
CA HIS A 112 10.49 -0.66 3.53
C HIS A 112 10.78 -0.35 2.06
N LYS A 113 10.65 -1.34 1.21
CA LYS A 113 10.88 -1.19 -0.22
C LYS A 113 9.80 -1.87 -1.05
N VAL A 114 9.40 -1.18 -2.11
CA VAL A 114 8.45 -1.70 -3.09
C VAL A 114 9.10 -1.68 -4.47
N ARG A 115 8.86 -2.71 -5.26
CA ARG A 115 9.24 -2.76 -6.68
C ARG A 115 8.07 -3.24 -7.53
N ILE A 116 8.05 -2.78 -8.77
CA ILE A 116 7.14 -3.25 -9.82
C ILE A 116 8.00 -3.66 -11.00
N ASN A 117 7.65 -4.79 -11.60
CA ASN A 117 8.32 -5.32 -12.77
C ASN A 117 7.26 -5.61 -13.85
N TYR A 118 7.49 -5.11 -15.04
CA TYR A 118 6.64 -5.41 -16.17
C TYR A 118 7.00 -6.78 -16.76
N TYR A 119 5.99 -7.64 -16.87
CA TYR A 119 6.14 -8.97 -17.44
C TYR A 119 4.90 -9.33 -18.27
N PRO A 120 4.92 -9.11 -19.60
CA PRO A 120 3.77 -9.27 -20.48
C PRO A 120 3.00 -10.59 -20.34
N PRO A 121 3.65 -11.76 -20.11
CA PRO A 121 2.90 -13.02 -19.98
C PRO A 121 1.93 -13.08 -18.79
N ARG A 122 2.02 -12.16 -17.85
CA ARG A 122 1.05 -12.07 -16.73
C ARG A 122 -0.28 -11.47 -17.13
N ASN A 123 -0.36 -10.76 -18.25
CA ASN A 123 -1.56 -10.02 -18.66
C ASN A 123 -2.11 -9.16 -17.50
N ASP A 124 -3.40 -9.27 -17.20
CA ASP A 124 -4.05 -8.57 -16.10
C ASP A 124 -3.84 -9.22 -14.73
N ASN A 125 -3.13 -10.32 -14.64
CA ASN A 125 -2.81 -10.93 -13.38
C ASN A 125 -1.62 -10.22 -12.74
N LYS A 126 -1.75 -9.97 -11.45
CA LYS A 126 -0.73 -9.36 -10.62
C LYS A 126 -0.23 -10.37 -9.61
N GLU A 127 1.04 -10.66 -9.68
CA GLU A 127 1.71 -11.49 -8.69
C GLU A 127 2.50 -10.60 -7.76
N GLY A 128 2.25 -10.74 -6.47
CA GLY A 128 2.94 -10.00 -5.41
C GLY A 128 3.72 -10.94 -4.52
N TRP A 129 4.98 -10.64 -4.28
CA TRP A 129 5.81 -11.34 -3.32
C TRP A 129 6.21 -10.38 -2.21
N ASP A 130 5.91 -10.77 -0.97
CA ASP A 130 6.35 -10.04 0.20
C ASP A 130 7.35 -10.88 0.99
N ASN A 131 8.44 -10.25 1.35
CA ASN A 131 9.41 -10.76 2.30
C ASN A 131 9.39 -9.84 3.52
N ILE A 132 9.02 -10.40 4.67
CA ILE A 132 8.79 -9.65 5.89
C ILE A 132 9.73 -10.20 6.95
N ASP A 133 10.70 -9.39 7.34
CA ASP A 133 11.67 -9.74 8.36
C ASP A 133 11.25 -9.09 9.68
N ILE A 134 10.75 -9.90 10.59
CA ILE A 134 10.28 -9.52 11.91
C ILE A 134 11.14 -10.13 13.01
N PHE A 135 11.02 -9.60 14.21
CA PHE A 135 11.66 -10.19 15.38
C PHE A 135 10.69 -10.22 16.57
N GLY A 136 10.87 -11.20 17.40
CA GLY A 136 10.05 -11.41 18.59
C GLY A 136 10.84 -11.30 19.88
N TRP A 137 10.52 -12.15 20.83
CA TRP A 137 11.17 -12.22 22.14
C TRP A 137 12.69 -12.23 22.05
N MET A 138 13.33 -11.32 22.81
CA MET A 138 14.78 -11.15 22.85
C MET A 138 15.45 -10.87 21.48
N GLY A 139 14.72 -10.32 20.52
CA GLY A 139 15.25 -10.01 19.19
C GLY A 139 15.42 -11.23 18.26
N TYR A 140 14.87 -12.39 18.64
CA TYR A 140 14.97 -13.57 17.77
C TYR A 140 14.25 -13.34 16.45
N PRO A 141 14.96 -13.53 15.32
CA PRO A 141 14.43 -13.23 14.00
C PRO A 141 13.39 -14.27 13.53
N MET A 142 12.41 -13.77 12.82
CA MET A 142 11.43 -14.56 12.10
C MET A 142 11.26 -13.98 10.70
N GLN A 143 10.95 -14.80 9.73
CA GLN A 143 10.68 -14.36 8.37
C GLN A 143 9.33 -14.89 7.90
N ILE A 144 8.52 -14.01 7.33
CA ILE A 144 7.28 -14.36 6.67
C ILE A 144 7.43 -14.08 5.18
N LYS A 145 7.08 -15.05 4.37
CA LYS A 145 7.00 -14.90 2.92
C LYS A 145 5.57 -15.09 2.47
N ILE A 146 5.07 -14.12 1.71
CA ILE A 146 3.73 -14.18 1.13
C ILE A 146 3.86 -14.18 -0.38
N ASN A 147 3.21 -15.12 -1.01
CA ASN A 147 3.02 -15.13 -2.44
C ASN A 147 1.52 -14.93 -2.73
N PHE A 148 1.19 -13.87 -3.42
CA PHE A 148 -0.17 -13.46 -3.66
C PHE A 148 -0.41 -13.23 -5.14
N LEU A 149 -1.36 -13.96 -5.73
CA LEU A 149 -1.79 -13.79 -7.10
C LEU A 149 -3.23 -13.29 -7.14
N CYS A 150 -3.47 -12.20 -7.83
CA CYS A 150 -4.82 -11.68 -8.04
C CYS A 150 -4.98 -11.14 -9.46
N ARG A 151 -6.24 -11.02 -9.90
CA ARG A 151 -6.54 -10.29 -11.11
C ARG A 151 -6.64 -8.80 -10.78
N ASP A 152 -5.74 -8.03 -11.40
CA ASP A 152 -5.66 -6.59 -11.12
C ASP A 152 -6.91 -5.85 -11.64
N SER A 153 -7.22 -4.75 -10.96
CA SER A 153 -8.29 -3.78 -11.22
C SER A 153 -9.72 -4.28 -11.04
N ILE A 154 -10.10 -5.50 -11.44
CA ILE A 154 -11.48 -5.99 -11.28
C ILE A 154 -11.90 -6.09 -9.80
N LEU A 155 -10.95 -6.30 -8.89
CA LEU A 155 -11.22 -6.36 -7.45
C LEU A 155 -11.69 -5.03 -6.86
N ALA A 156 -11.51 -3.92 -7.58
CA ALA A 156 -12.01 -2.61 -7.19
C ALA A 156 -13.50 -2.40 -7.54
N ALA A 157 -14.07 -3.21 -8.42
CA ALA A 157 -15.45 -3.05 -8.88
C ALA A 157 -16.49 -3.06 -7.74
N PRO A 158 -16.48 -4.00 -6.78
CA PRO A 158 -17.42 -3.96 -5.66
C PRO A 158 -17.25 -2.73 -4.79
N LEU A 159 -16.02 -2.25 -4.58
CA LEU A 159 -15.78 -1.01 -3.83
C LEU A 159 -16.39 0.21 -4.52
N CYS A 160 -16.29 0.28 -5.86
CA CYS A 160 -16.93 1.34 -6.64
C CYS A 160 -18.46 1.28 -6.51
N LEU A 161 -19.04 0.08 -6.55
CA LEU A 161 -20.49 -0.10 -6.37
C LEU A 161 -20.94 0.31 -4.98
N ASP A 162 -20.25 -0.11 -3.95
CA ASP A 162 -20.56 0.26 -2.57
C ASP A 162 -20.49 1.78 -2.36
N LEU A 163 -19.44 2.42 -2.89
CA LEU A 163 -19.31 3.87 -2.82
C LEU A 163 -20.44 4.60 -3.57
N CYS A 164 -20.88 4.08 -4.71
CA CYS A 164 -22.03 4.63 -5.42
C CYS A 164 -23.33 4.48 -4.61
N LEU A 165 -23.55 3.33 -4.01
CA LEU A 165 -24.73 3.07 -3.18
C LEU A 165 -24.76 3.89 -1.88
N LEU A 166 -23.59 4.17 -1.31
CA LEU A 166 -23.48 4.97 -0.08
C LEU A 166 -23.48 6.47 -0.35
N SER A 167 -23.39 6.89 -1.61
CA SER A 167 -23.36 8.30 -2.00
C SER A 167 -24.71 8.90 -2.30
N ASP A 168 -25.77 8.12 -2.23
CA ASP A 168 -27.16 8.54 -2.33
C ASP A 168 -27.63 8.98 -0.93
#